data_d618289c3de022cd8d6a6904a37b8f35
#
_entry.id   d618289c3de022cd8d6a6904a37b8f35
#
_cell.length_a   1.000
_cell.length_b   1.000
_cell.length_c   1.000
_cell.angle_alpha   90.00
_cell.angle_beta   90.00
_cell.angle_gamma   90.00
#
_symmetry.space_group_name_H-M   'P 1'
#
loop_
_entity.id
_entity.type
_entity.pdbx_description
1 polymer ?
#
loop_
_entity_poly.entity_id
_entity_poly.type
_entity_poly.pdbx_seq_one_letter_code
_entity_poly.pdbx_strand_id
1 'polypeptide(L)'
;MNRSGEVEAEFTIPIEGLVHEAFGVARHSNGTMYIALTGSRGKAGSEDDFIAVARLGADNLPDPTFGVDGICEVSFAHDAILAMGVWGISMVLKEDGGVVVIARDKIAGDPLVAGLARFTADGKLDETFGQNGVFVHYLIRSKLIEQPVRSPDVAGNEWRNRMMESRSQVVSSSSWLYLFETRSLLGSPGPGVVARFLPNGIWDKDFGEGGLALVAPSDPAELAVILRSLTVLSDSAIAMCGNVIDAAGRSRGLIARYLKSGQPDESFGDKGFVFIDPPQAAPGVKVSLLFEGIAEGADSSIICVGHTLVYSSEYSDYGVIVHLDKAGAHMPSFNDGKPVEFSVSGHGDNFTCVAQQADNKIVAAGYAEILDVSPDQVEFLVARFNFDGTRDLSFAGRGWTTKAYKPGINYLRSMMLDNNLIVIAGTHDGLEIPVIVSFRT
;
A
#
# COMPACT_ATOMS: atom_id res chain seq x y z
N MET A 1 -19.30 4.25 -28.86
CA MET A 1 -18.38 5.08 -28.05
C MET A 1 -18.17 4.34 -26.75
N ASN A 2 -16.95 3.96 -26.44
CA ASN A 2 -16.64 3.29 -25.17
C ASN A 2 -16.78 4.31 -24.04
N ARG A 3 -17.41 3.93 -22.95
CA ARG A 3 -17.73 4.85 -21.84
C ARG A 3 -16.63 4.81 -20.80
N SER A 4 -16.42 5.93 -20.12
CA SER A 4 -15.55 6.02 -18.94
C SER A 4 -16.05 5.04 -17.85
N GLY A 5 -15.13 4.32 -17.20
CA GLY A 5 -15.43 3.30 -16.21
C GLY A 5 -15.73 1.90 -16.77
N GLU A 6 -15.76 1.73 -18.10
CA GLU A 6 -15.83 0.39 -18.70
C GLU A 6 -14.49 -0.33 -18.59
N VAL A 7 -14.56 -1.66 -18.39
CA VAL A 7 -13.36 -2.51 -18.42
C VAL A 7 -12.79 -2.52 -19.82
N GLU A 8 -11.52 -2.15 -19.96
CA GLU A 8 -10.78 -2.15 -21.22
C GLU A 8 -10.10 -3.50 -21.46
N ALA A 9 -9.44 -4.02 -20.42
CA ALA A 9 -8.78 -5.32 -20.46
C ALA A 9 -8.82 -5.99 -19.09
N GLU A 10 -8.83 -7.32 -19.14
CA GLU A 10 -8.68 -8.19 -17.97
C GLU A 10 -7.81 -9.38 -18.40
N PHE A 11 -6.73 -9.64 -17.69
CA PHE A 11 -5.81 -10.71 -18.03
C PHE A 11 -5.05 -11.21 -16.80
N THR A 12 -4.46 -12.39 -16.94
CA THR A 12 -3.54 -13.01 -16.00
C THR A 12 -2.20 -13.23 -16.70
N ILE A 13 -1.13 -13.36 -15.93
CA ILE A 13 0.22 -13.56 -16.46
C ILE A 13 0.56 -15.05 -16.41
N PRO A 14 0.90 -15.68 -17.55
CA PRO A 14 1.29 -17.07 -17.58
C PRO A 14 2.73 -17.23 -17.07
N ILE A 15 2.89 -17.76 -15.87
CA ILE A 15 4.19 -18.11 -15.27
C ILE A 15 4.14 -19.58 -14.87
N GLU A 16 5.24 -20.33 -15.11
CA GLU A 16 5.38 -21.69 -14.60
C GLU A 16 5.45 -21.68 -13.06
N GLY A 17 4.61 -22.47 -12.43
CA GLY A 17 4.46 -22.56 -10.98
C GLY A 17 3.12 -22.00 -10.51
N LEU A 18 2.91 -22.00 -9.22
CA LEU A 18 1.75 -21.37 -8.59
C LEU A 18 2.08 -19.90 -8.34
N VAL A 19 1.46 -19.00 -9.10
CA VAL A 19 1.53 -17.55 -8.82
C VAL A 19 0.38 -17.20 -7.91
N HIS A 20 0.70 -16.68 -6.73
CA HIS A 20 -0.29 -16.45 -5.68
C HIS A 20 -0.87 -15.04 -5.69
N GLU A 21 -0.07 -14.03 -6.08
CA GLU A 21 -0.45 -12.64 -5.89
C GLU A 21 0.23 -11.69 -6.88
N ALA A 22 -0.53 -10.70 -7.40
CA ALA A 22 0.03 -9.51 -8.01
C ALA A 22 0.03 -8.37 -6.98
N PHE A 23 1.21 -7.88 -6.61
CA PHE A 23 1.38 -6.86 -5.58
C PHE A 23 1.85 -5.51 -6.09
N GLY A 24 2.23 -5.42 -7.36
CA GLY A 24 2.70 -4.18 -7.96
C GLY A 24 2.36 -4.06 -9.43
N VAL A 25 1.95 -2.87 -9.87
CA VAL A 25 1.78 -2.50 -11.27
C VAL A 25 2.38 -1.11 -11.49
N ALA A 26 3.18 -0.98 -12.56
CA ALA A 26 3.77 0.29 -12.94
C ALA A 26 3.98 0.35 -14.47
N ARG A 27 4.02 1.58 -15.00
CA ARG A 27 4.33 1.82 -16.42
C ARG A 27 5.53 2.76 -16.55
N HIS A 28 6.46 2.38 -17.38
CA HIS A 28 7.59 3.23 -17.72
C HIS A 28 7.15 4.34 -18.70
N SER A 29 7.89 5.44 -18.74
CA SER A 29 7.60 6.59 -19.61
C SER A 29 7.56 6.25 -21.10
N ASN A 30 8.21 5.16 -21.52
CA ASN A 30 8.16 4.62 -22.88
C ASN A 30 6.89 3.81 -23.20
N GLY A 31 5.97 3.68 -22.25
CA GLY A 31 4.70 2.95 -22.38
C GLY A 31 4.76 1.47 -21.98
N THR A 32 5.92 0.94 -21.63
CA THR A 32 6.07 -0.47 -21.18
C THR A 32 5.48 -0.70 -19.81
N MET A 33 4.69 -1.74 -19.62
CA MET A 33 4.06 -2.10 -18.34
C MET A 33 4.85 -3.20 -17.61
N TYR A 34 4.93 -3.08 -16.29
CA TYR A 34 5.59 -4.01 -15.40
C TYR A 34 4.62 -4.47 -14.32
N ILE A 35 4.64 -5.76 -14.02
CA ILE A 35 3.80 -6.39 -12.98
C ILE A 35 4.72 -7.17 -12.05
N ALA A 36 4.60 -6.92 -10.75
CA ALA A 36 5.33 -7.69 -9.73
C ALA A 36 4.41 -8.73 -9.09
N LEU A 37 4.94 -9.91 -8.89
CA LEU A 37 4.22 -11.13 -8.54
C LEU A 37 4.95 -11.91 -7.45
N THR A 38 4.19 -12.55 -6.57
CA THR A 38 4.68 -13.60 -5.68
C THR A 38 4.25 -14.95 -6.21
N GLY A 39 5.15 -15.91 -6.24
CA GLY A 39 4.85 -17.28 -6.66
C GLY A 39 5.60 -18.33 -5.85
N SER A 40 5.25 -19.59 -6.04
CA SER A 40 5.95 -20.74 -5.47
C SER A 40 6.01 -21.89 -6.49
N ARG A 41 7.14 -22.61 -6.51
CA ARG A 41 7.28 -23.84 -7.30
C ARG A 41 6.90 -25.10 -6.53
N GLY A 42 6.64 -24.96 -5.24
CA GLY A 42 6.23 -26.03 -4.34
C GLY A 42 5.00 -25.64 -3.53
N LYS A 43 5.06 -25.84 -2.24
CA LYS A 43 4.02 -25.41 -1.31
C LYS A 43 4.21 -23.94 -0.96
N ALA A 44 3.16 -23.13 -1.10
CA ALA A 44 3.21 -21.73 -0.67
C ALA A 44 3.71 -21.58 0.77
N GLY A 45 4.67 -20.67 0.98
CA GLY A 45 5.32 -20.47 2.27
C GLY A 45 6.50 -21.41 2.52
N SER A 46 7.13 -21.91 1.48
CA SER A 46 8.33 -22.72 1.53
C SER A 46 9.54 -21.98 0.94
N GLU A 47 10.70 -22.62 0.99
CA GLU A 47 11.92 -22.17 0.31
C GLU A 47 11.80 -22.07 -1.22
N ASP A 48 10.72 -22.63 -1.79
CA ASP A 48 10.42 -22.57 -3.21
C ASP A 48 9.69 -21.28 -3.63
N ASP A 49 9.39 -20.39 -2.68
CA ASP A 49 8.76 -19.10 -2.97
C ASP A 49 9.73 -18.16 -3.69
N PHE A 50 9.20 -17.39 -4.64
CA PHE A 50 9.95 -16.41 -5.44
C PHE A 50 9.18 -15.13 -5.64
N ILE A 51 9.90 -14.06 -5.93
CA ILE A 51 9.36 -12.81 -6.43
C ILE A 51 9.67 -12.73 -7.92
N ALA A 52 8.67 -12.46 -8.74
CA ALA A 52 8.84 -12.25 -10.16
C ALA A 52 8.42 -10.85 -10.59
N VAL A 53 9.05 -10.37 -11.66
CA VAL A 53 8.58 -9.19 -12.40
C VAL A 53 8.39 -9.59 -13.85
N ALA A 54 7.18 -9.37 -14.35
CA ALA A 54 6.87 -9.51 -15.77
C ALA A 54 6.89 -8.13 -16.43
N ARG A 55 7.55 -8.02 -17.59
CA ARG A 55 7.43 -6.88 -18.49
C ARG A 55 6.49 -7.24 -19.62
N LEU A 56 5.49 -6.39 -19.87
CA LEU A 56 4.45 -6.67 -20.85
C LEU A 56 4.60 -5.79 -22.08
N GLY A 57 4.41 -6.40 -23.25
CA GLY A 57 4.24 -5.72 -24.52
C GLY A 57 2.89 -5.01 -24.64
N ALA A 58 2.69 -4.36 -25.78
CA ALA A 58 1.44 -3.65 -26.07
C ALA A 58 0.22 -4.58 -26.23
N ASP A 59 0.44 -5.87 -26.43
CA ASP A 59 -0.57 -6.94 -26.51
C ASP A 59 -0.91 -7.54 -25.14
N ASN A 60 -0.36 -6.99 -24.04
CA ASN A 60 -0.45 -7.51 -22.68
C ASN A 60 0.16 -8.90 -22.47
N LEU A 61 1.01 -9.36 -23.38
CA LEU A 61 1.79 -10.58 -23.21
C LEU A 61 3.20 -10.26 -22.71
N PRO A 62 3.88 -11.21 -22.03
CA PRO A 62 5.25 -11.06 -21.62
C PRO A 62 6.18 -10.70 -22.79
N ASP A 63 6.99 -9.64 -22.63
CA ASP A 63 7.94 -9.18 -23.62
C ASP A 63 9.21 -10.07 -23.60
N PRO A 64 9.47 -10.89 -24.63
CA PRO A 64 10.55 -11.88 -24.61
C PRO A 64 11.95 -11.27 -24.56
N THR A 65 12.07 -9.95 -24.68
CA THR A 65 13.37 -9.26 -24.56
C THR A 65 13.74 -8.88 -23.13
N PHE A 66 12.89 -9.25 -22.15
CA PHE A 66 13.11 -8.98 -20.72
C PHE A 66 13.27 -10.31 -19.97
N GLY A 67 14.37 -10.45 -19.24
CA GLY A 67 14.64 -11.64 -18.45
C GLY A 67 14.64 -12.94 -19.28
N VAL A 68 13.90 -13.92 -18.82
CA VAL A 68 13.62 -15.16 -19.56
C VAL A 68 12.15 -15.14 -19.96
N ASP A 69 11.87 -15.13 -21.25
CA ASP A 69 10.51 -15.10 -21.81
C ASP A 69 9.59 -13.98 -21.24
N GLY A 70 10.16 -12.80 -20.98
CA GLY A 70 9.44 -11.64 -20.49
C GLY A 70 9.36 -11.53 -18.96
N ILE A 71 10.06 -12.40 -18.23
CA ILE A 71 9.97 -12.53 -16.78
C ILE A 71 11.37 -12.58 -16.18
N CYS A 72 11.57 -11.90 -15.06
CA CYS A 72 12.72 -12.09 -14.19
C CYS A 72 12.27 -12.50 -12.80
N GLU A 73 13.11 -13.26 -12.11
CA GLU A 73 12.79 -13.83 -10.80
C GLU A 73 13.94 -13.68 -9.83
N VAL A 74 13.63 -13.61 -8.55
CA VAL A 74 14.57 -13.70 -7.46
C VAL A 74 14.01 -14.59 -6.35
N SER A 75 14.83 -15.51 -5.87
CA SER A 75 14.59 -16.25 -4.63
C SER A 75 15.52 -15.71 -3.56
N PHE A 76 14.99 -15.48 -2.37
CA PHE A 76 15.76 -15.08 -1.19
C PHE A 76 16.18 -16.31 -0.36
N ALA A 77 15.90 -17.54 -0.82
CA ALA A 77 16.15 -18.79 -0.10
C ALA A 77 17.63 -19.07 0.17
N HIS A 78 18.54 -18.43 -0.55
CA HIS A 78 19.99 -18.57 -0.33
C HIS A 78 20.51 -17.75 0.87
N ASP A 79 19.71 -16.83 1.39
CA ASP A 79 20.01 -16.17 2.66
C ASP A 79 19.35 -16.97 3.78
N ALA A 80 20.15 -17.49 4.71
CA ALA A 80 19.66 -18.27 5.85
C ALA A 80 18.63 -17.52 6.72
N ILE A 81 18.44 -16.22 6.44
CA ILE A 81 17.55 -15.33 7.12
C ILE A 81 16.13 -15.38 6.53
N LEU A 82 15.97 -15.61 5.21
CA LEU A 82 14.68 -15.64 4.48
C LEU A 82 14.29 -17.04 3.99
N ALA A 83 14.81 -18.09 4.61
CA ALA A 83 14.65 -19.48 4.18
C ALA A 83 13.24 -20.06 4.33
N MET A 84 12.27 -19.30 4.84
CA MET A 84 10.95 -19.83 5.24
C MET A 84 9.77 -19.33 4.39
N GLY A 85 10.06 -18.77 3.21
CA GLY A 85 9.06 -18.24 2.29
C GLY A 85 8.99 -16.73 2.27
N VAL A 86 8.68 -16.16 1.11
CA VAL A 86 8.66 -14.71 0.88
C VAL A 86 7.32 -14.25 0.33
N TRP A 87 6.90 -13.07 0.75
CA TRP A 87 5.79 -12.35 0.15
C TRP A 87 6.27 -11.04 -0.43
N GLY A 88 5.90 -10.79 -1.68
CA GLY A 88 6.09 -9.50 -2.31
C GLY A 88 5.16 -8.47 -1.69
N ILE A 89 5.69 -7.27 -1.48
CA ILE A 89 4.94 -6.20 -0.83
C ILE A 89 4.78 -5.01 -1.74
N SER A 90 5.84 -4.64 -2.47
CA SER A 90 5.84 -3.46 -3.30
C SER A 90 6.87 -3.55 -4.42
N MET A 91 6.64 -2.79 -5.47
CA MET A 91 7.53 -2.64 -6.61
C MET A 91 7.76 -1.15 -6.89
N VAL A 92 9.00 -0.81 -7.22
CA VAL A 92 9.37 0.51 -7.70
C VAL A 92 10.03 0.39 -9.06
N LEU A 93 9.43 1.01 -10.07
CA LEU A 93 10.02 1.17 -11.39
C LEU A 93 10.89 2.43 -11.40
N LYS A 94 12.13 2.29 -11.84
CA LYS A 94 13.10 3.40 -11.93
C LYS A 94 13.09 4.01 -13.34
N GLU A 95 13.56 5.24 -13.45
CA GLU A 95 13.66 5.97 -14.73
C GLU A 95 14.57 5.29 -15.74
N ASP A 96 15.57 4.52 -15.26
CA ASP A 96 16.47 3.73 -16.10
C ASP A 96 15.83 2.41 -16.60
N GLY A 97 14.56 2.16 -16.27
CA GLY A 97 13.84 0.93 -16.60
C GLY A 97 14.15 -0.23 -15.66
N GLY A 98 15.02 -0.03 -14.69
CA GLY A 98 15.27 -1.03 -13.63
C GLY A 98 14.11 -1.10 -12.65
N VAL A 99 13.96 -2.25 -12.01
CA VAL A 99 12.87 -2.50 -11.06
C VAL A 99 13.44 -2.92 -9.71
N VAL A 100 13.00 -2.25 -8.65
CA VAL A 100 13.27 -2.68 -7.27
C VAL A 100 12.02 -3.34 -6.71
N VAL A 101 12.15 -4.55 -6.20
CA VAL A 101 11.09 -5.27 -5.50
C VAL A 101 11.42 -5.41 -4.03
N ILE A 102 10.37 -5.40 -3.21
CA ILE A 102 10.47 -5.75 -1.80
C ILE A 102 9.71 -7.02 -1.52
N ALA A 103 10.33 -7.83 -0.70
CA ALA A 103 9.72 -8.99 -0.08
C ALA A 103 9.92 -8.95 1.44
N ARG A 104 9.08 -9.65 2.16
CA ARG A 104 9.25 -9.93 3.59
C ARG A 104 9.12 -11.41 3.86
N ASP A 105 9.67 -11.84 5.00
CA ASP A 105 9.49 -13.19 5.50
C ASP A 105 8.03 -13.44 5.95
N LYS A 106 7.60 -14.68 5.80
CA LYS A 106 6.26 -15.17 6.13
C LYS A 106 6.12 -15.61 7.59
N ILE A 107 7.19 -15.61 8.40
CA ILE A 107 7.16 -16.12 9.77
C ILE A 107 6.36 -15.19 10.67
N ALA A 108 5.21 -15.66 11.13
CA ALA A 108 4.46 -15.01 12.20
C ALA A 108 5.24 -15.07 13.51
N GLY A 109 5.69 -13.92 14.02
CA GLY A 109 6.23 -13.78 15.37
C GLY A 109 7.71 -13.49 15.53
N ASP A 110 8.48 -13.42 14.46
CA ASP A 110 9.91 -13.06 14.52
C ASP A 110 10.17 -11.63 13.98
N PRO A 111 11.29 -10.99 14.37
CA PRO A 111 11.63 -9.66 13.88
C PRO A 111 11.61 -9.64 12.35
N LEU A 112 10.82 -8.73 11.82
CA LEU A 112 10.53 -8.59 10.41
C LEU A 112 11.84 -8.43 9.61
N VAL A 113 12.05 -9.36 8.70
CA VAL A 113 13.14 -9.33 7.74
C VAL A 113 12.60 -8.83 6.43
N ALA A 114 13.14 -7.73 5.94
CA ALA A 114 12.85 -7.24 4.60
C ALA A 114 13.99 -7.59 3.65
N GLY A 115 13.64 -8.08 2.47
CA GLY A 115 14.54 -8.26 1.35
C GLY A 115 14.21 -7.28 0.23
N LEU A 116 15.22 -6.63 -0.31
CA LEU A 116 15.13 -5.82 -1.52
C LEU A 116 15.94 -6.50 -2.61
N ALA A 117 15.41 -6.53 -3.83
CA ALA A 117 16.18 -6.95 -5.00
C ALA A 117 15.99 -5.94 -6.12
N ARG A 118 17.05 -5.71 -6.91
CA ARG A 118 16.98 -4.85 -8.09
C ARG A 118 17.24 -5.66 -9.35
N PHE A 119 16.36 -5.45 -10.32
CA PHE A 119 16.55 -5.92 -11.69
C PHE A 119 16.93 -4.74 -12.60
N THR A 120 17.79 -5.01 -13.56
CA THR A 120 18.14 -4.09 -14.62
C THR A 120 17.01 -3.96 -15.65
N ALA A 121 17.09 -2.99 -16.56
CA ALA A 121 16.09 -2.79 -17.60
C ALA A 121 15.92 -3.98 -18.55
N ASP A 122 16.91 -4.87 -18.66
CA ASP A 122 16.84 -6.11 -19.44
C ASP A 122 16.42 -7.34 -18.61
N GLY A 123 16.03 -7.13 -17.35
CA GLY A 123 15.48 -8.18 -16.46
C GLY A 123 16.53 -9.08 -15.83
N LYS A 124 17.79 -8.66 -15.75
CA LYS A 124 18.81 -9.36 -14.98
C LYS A 124 18.91 -8.81 -13.56
N LEU A 125 19.31 -9.64 -12.62
CA LEU A 125 19.62 -9.18 -11.28
C LEU A 125 20.79 -8.18 -11.34
N ASP A 126 20.61 -6.98 -10.77
CA ASP A 126 21.64 -5.93 -10.77
C ASP A 126 22.66 -6.21 -9.65
N GLU A 127 23.74 -6.88 -9.99
CA GLU A 127 24.80 -7.26 -9.04
C GLU A 127 25.46 -6.06 -8.32
N THR A 128 25.26 -4.83 -8.80
CA THR A 128 25.79 -3.62 -8.16
C THR A 128 24.89 -3.12 -7.01
N PHE A 129 23.68 -3.68 -6.88
CA PHE A 129 22.73 -3.34 -5.84
C PHE A 129 22.93 -4.25 -4.61
N GLY A 130 23.09 -3.65 -3.44
CA GLY A 130 23.26 -4.39 -2.19
C GLY A 130 24.46 -5.34 -2.20
N GLN A 131 24.17 -6.62 -1.98
CA GLN A 131 25.14 -7.72 -2.10
C GLN A 131 24.67 -8.62 -3.25
N ASN A 132 25.34 -8.54 -4.41
CA ASN A 132 25.02 -9.33 -5.60
C ASN A 132 23.54 -9.21 -6.04
N GLY A 133 23.00 -7.99 -6.04
CA GLY A 133 21.65 -7.68 -6.51
C GLY A 133 20.57 -7.74 -5.44
N VAL A 134 20.92 -8.14 -4.22
CA VAL A 134 19.99 -8.32 -3.11
C VAL A 134 20.48 -7.59 -1.87
N PHE A 135 19.55 -7.07 -1.11
CA PHE A 135 19.78 -6.54 0.23
C PHE A 135 18.78 -7.18 1.19
N VAL A 136 19.28 -7.81 2.25
CA VAL A 136 18.43 -8.42 3.29
C VAL A 136 18.79 -7.81 4.64
N HIS A 137 17.81 -7.36 5.39
CA HIS A 137 18.05 -6.73 6.68
C HIS A 137 16.97 -7.00 7.72
N TYR A 138 17.40 -7.16 8.96
CA TYR A 138 16.53 -7.12 10.13
C TYR A 138 16.30 -5.68 10.54
N LEU A 139 15.12 -5.12 10.27
CA LEU A 139 14.78 -3.75 10.62
C LEU A 139 14.71 -3.51 12.15
N ILE A 140 14.59 -4.57 12.94
CA ILE A 140 14.26 -4.48 14.37
C ILE A 140 15.48 -4.64 15.31
N ARG A 141 16.62 -5.10 14.83
CA ARG A 141 17.82 -5.26 15.68
C ARG A 141 18.72 -4.01 15.78
N SER A 142 18.28 -2.86 15.29
CA SER A 142 19.04 -1.63 15.48
C SER A 142 18.96 -1.15 16.94
N LYS A 143 20.05 -0.59 17.46
CA LYS A 143 20.19 -0.11 18.86
C LYS A 143 19.16 0.94 19.31
N LEU A 144 18.39 1.51 18.37
CA LEU A 144 17.32 2.48 18.64
C LEU A 144 16.10 1.88 19.37
N ILE A 145 16.05 0.55 19.53
CA ILE A 145 14.84 -0.17 19.88
C ILE A 145 14.95 -0.92 21.23
N GLU A 146 15.86 -0.52 22.09
CA GLU A 146 16.10 -1.15 23.41
C GLU A 146 15.11 -0.73 24.53
N GLN A 147 14.12 0.13 24.26
CA GLN A 147 13.16 0.52 25.28
C GLN A 147 11.97 -0.46 25.33
N PRO A 148 11.75 -1.15 26.45
CA PRO A 148 10.58 -2.02 26.60
C PRO A 148 9.32 -1.16 26.81
N VAL A 149 8.38 -1.22 25.86
CA VAL A 149 7.04 -0.67 26.06
C VAL A 149 6.20 -1.70 26.83
N ARG A 150 5.65 -1.31 27.97
CA ARG A 150 4.76 -2.18 28.76
C ARG A 150 3.46 -2.43 28.02
N SER A 151 3.13 -3.70 27.82
CA SER A 151 1.87 -4.14 27.23
C SER A 151 0.72 -3.95 28.23
N PRO A 152 -0.38 -3.30 27.85
CA PRO A 152 -1.65 -3.51 28.54
C PRO A 152 -2.28 -4.83 28.06
N ASP A 153 -2.83 -5.61 28.99
CA ASP A 153 -3.66 -6.77 28.69
C ASP A 153 -4.96 -6.31 28.00
N VAL A 154 -5.01 -6.42 26.68
CA VAL A 154 -6.20 -6.14 25.88
C VAL A 154 -6.79 -7.46 25.39
N ALA A 155 -7.91 -7.86 25.98
CA ALA A 155 -8.65 -9.04 25.59
C ALA A 155 -9.35 -8.83 24.24
N GLY A 156 -9.15 -9.75 23.29
CA GLY A 156 -9.86 -9.78 22.01
C GLY A 156 -8.95 -10.08 20.81
N ASN A 157 -8.82 -11.36 20.42
CA ASN A 157 -7.78 -11.80 19.48
C ASN A 157 -8.12 -11.68 17.98
N GLU A 158 -9.38 -11.53 17.57
CA GLU A 158 -9.74 -11.54 16.14
C GLU A 158 -9.49 -10.21 15.41
N TRP A 159 -9.75 -9.07 16.04
CA TRP A 159 -9.48 -7.77 15.43
C TRP A 159 -7.98 -7.43 15.36
N ARG A 160 -7.16 -7.98 16.28
CA ARG A 160 -5.69 -7.85 16.22
C ARG A 160 -5.10 -8.40 14.93
N ASN A 161 -5.58 -9.51 14.43
CA ASN A 161 -5.05 -10.14 13.22
C ASN A 161 -5.39 -9.33 11.95
N ARG A 162 -6.56 -8.72 11.87
CA ARG A 162 -6.93 -7.86 10.72
C ARG A 162 -6.27 -6.48 10.77
N MET A 163 -6.05 -5.90 11.95
CA MET A 163 -5.36 -4.60 12.10
C MET A 163 -3.83 -4.67 12.04
N MET A 164 -3.25 -5.82 12.36
CA MET A 164 -1.79 -6.00 12.46
C MET A 164 -1.13 -6.59 11.21
N GLU A 165 -1.81 -6.71 10.09
CA GLU A 165 -1.14 -6.98 8.82
C GLU A 165 -0.24 -5.78 8.52
N SER A 166 1.03 -5.89 8.93
CA SER A 166 2.03 -4.89 8.62
C SER A 166 2.19 -4.85 7.10
N ARG A 167 1.85 -3.74 6.48
CA ARG A 167 2.18 -3.49 5.09
C ARG A 167 3.48 -2.71 5.09
N SER A 168 4.53 -3.30 4.56
CA SER A 168 5.72 -2.56 4.18
C SER A 168 5.52 -2.07 2.74
N GLN A 169 5.97 -0.90 2.41
CA GLN A 169 5.91 -0.38 1.04
C GLN A 169 7.24 0.29 0.72
N VAL A 170 7.76 0.08 -0.49
CA VAL A 170 8.82 0.93 -1.01
C VAL A 170 8.22 1.97 -1.91
N VAL A 171 8.64 3.18 -1.65
CA VAL A 171 8.42 4.29 -2.55
C VAL A 171 9.78 4.86 -2.91
N SER A 172 9.99 5.20 -4.16
CA SER A 172 11.25 5.78 -4.59
C SER A 172 11.05 7.22 -5.04
N SER A 173 12.02 8.05 -4.68
CA SER A 173 12.39 9.21 -5.49
C SER A 173 13.51 8.81 -6.46
N SER A 174 13.92 9.71 -7.34
CA SER A 174 15.10 9.51 -8.20
C SER A 174 16.37 9.16 -7.40
N SER A 175 16.45 9.57 -6.15
CA SER A 175 17.65 9.51 -5.32
C SER A 175 17.60 8.57 -4.14
N TRP A 176 16.43 8.08 -3.72
CA TRP A 176 16.28 7.24 -2.50
C TRP A 176 15.20 6.20 -2.65
N LEU A 177 15.34 5.12 -1.86
CA LEU A 177 14.32 4.14 -1.58
C LEU A 177 13.90 4.29 -0.12
N TYR A 178 12.60 4.25 0.16
CA TYR A 178 12.04 4.30 1.50
C TYR A 178 11.29 3.02 1.78
N LEU A 179 11.57 2.43 2.91
CA LEU A 179 10.84 1.28 3.45
C LEU A 179 10.27 1.69 4.80
N PHE A 180 8.99 1.47 4.99
CA PHE A 180 8.38 1.68 6.29
C PHE A 180 7.88 0.37 6.89
N GLU A 181 7.77 0.37 8.20
CA GLU A 181 7.29 -0.76 8.94
C GLU A 181 6.56 -0.34 10.21
N THR A 182 5.58 -1.16 10.57
CA THR A 182 4.90 -1.05 11.85
C THR A 182 5.53 -1.99 12.84
N ARG A 183 6.01 -1.45 13.95
CA ARG A 183 6.59 -2.27 14.99
C ARG A 183 5.50 -2.87 15.88
N SER A 184 5.29 -4.19 15.77
CA SER A 184 4.63 -4.98 16.79
C SER A 184 5.61 -6.04 17.28
N LEU A 185 6.43 -5.72 18.27
CA LEU A 185 7.25 -6.72 18.94
C LEU A 185 6.38 -7.53 19.89
N LEU A 186 6.15 -8.81 19.56
CA LEU A 186 5.51 -9.78 20.46
C LEU A 186 4.18 -9.27 21.05
N GLY A 187 3.37 -8.58 20.24
CA GLY A 187 2.08 -8.06 20.70
C GLY A 187 2.16 -6.75 21.49
N SER A 188 3.31 -6.11 21.58
CA SER A 188 3.46 -4.80 22.23
C SER A 188 3.31 -3.67 21.23
N PRO A 189 2.50 -2.63 21.54
CA PRO A 189 2.39 -1.44 20.74
C PRO A 189 3.75 -0.69 20.65
N GLY A 190 3.99 0.03 19.54
CA GLY A 190 5.23 0.78 19.35
C GLY A 190 5.13 1.81 18.22
N PRO A 191 6.20 2.57 18.00
CA PRO A 191 6.27 3.53 16.91
C PRO A 191 6.30 2.85 15.54
N GLY A 192 5.86 3.57 14.52
CA GLY A 192 6.21 3.26 13.14
C GLY A 192 7.69 3.55 12.88
N VAL A 193 8.27 2.88 11.92
CA VAL A 193 9.67 3.06 11.52
C VAL A 193 9.74 3.29 10.02
N VAL A 194 10.52 4.27 9.59
CA VAL A 194 10.87 4.49 8.18
C VAL A 194 12.38 4.37 8.02
N ALA A 195 12.80 3.53 7.10
CA ALA A 195 14.19 3.36 6.70
C ALA A 195 14.44 4.00 5.33
N ARG A 196 15.62 4.59 5.12
CA ARG A 196 16.03 5.12 3.81
C ARG A 196 17.28 4.43 3.30
N PHE A 197 17.25 4.14 1.99
CA PHE A 197 18.39 3.55 1.29
C PHE A 197 18.78 4.41 0.09
N LEU A 198 20.05 4.40 -0.22
CA LEU A 198 20.59 4.95 -1.47
C LEU A 198 20.12 4.13 -2.67
N PRO A 199 20.20 4.65 -3.91
CA PRO A 199 19.73 3.93 -5.10
C PRO A 199 20.40 2.56 -5.35
N ASN A 200 21.60 2.36 -4.80
CA ASN A 200 22.34 1.11 -4.86
C ASN A 200 21.98 0.11 -3.73
N GLY A 201 20.93 0.38 -2.96
CA GLY A 201 20.48 -0.48 -1.87
C GLY A 201 21.28 -0.37 -0.58
N ILE A 202 22.28 0.52 -0.50
CA ILE A 202 23.05 0.74 0.72
C ILE A 202 22.24 1.65 1.66
N TRP A 203 22.32 1.36 2.94
CA TRP A 203 21.69 2.13 4.02
C TRP A 203 22.15 3.58 4.04
N ASP A 204 21.22 4.53 3.97
CA ASP A 204 21.51 5.96 4.02
C ASP A 204 21.55 6.45 5.48
N LYS A 205 22.73 6.46 6.07
CA LYS A 205 22.92 6.82 7.48
C LYS A 205 22.64 8.29 7.80
N ASP A 206 22.49 9.15 6.79
CA ASP A 206 22.21 10.58 6.96
C ASP A 206 20.70 10.87 7.13
N PHE A 207 19.86 9.84 7.02
CA PHE A 207 18.43 9.96 7.24
C PHE A 207 18.08 9.67 8.71
N GLY A 208 17.35 10.59 9.34
CA GLY A 208 16.88 10.44 10.70
C GLY A 208 18.01 10.16 11.69
N GLU A 209 17.90 9.09 12.44
CA GLU A 209 18.96 8.62 13.33
C GLU A 209 19.58 7.33 12.75
N GLY A 210 20.74 7.49 12.11
CA GLY A 210 21.50 6.39 11.53
C GLY A 210 20.80 5.64 10.39
N GLY A 211 19.96 6.31 9.62
CA GLY A 211 19.20 5.76 8.48
C GLY A 211 17.74 5.46 8.79
N LEU A 212 17.27 5.75 10.02
CA LEU A 212 15.93 5.48 10.51
C LEU A 212 15.24 6.76 10.99
N ALA A 213 13.97 6.89 10.71
CA ALA A 213 13.06 7.84 11.33
C ALA A 213 11.98 7.10 12.11
N LEU A 214 11.78 7.48 13.37
CA LEU A 214 10.69 6.95 14.19
C LEU A 214 9.45 7.81 13.99
N VAL A 215 8.33 7.17 13.69
CA VAL A 215 7.02 7.82 13.59
C VAL A 215 6.29 7.58 14.90
N ALA A 216 6.43 8.53 15.81
CA ALA A 216 5.87 8.46 17.16
C ALA A 216 5.29 9.82 17.52
N PRO A 217 3.97 9.97 17.54
CA PRO A 217 3.33 11.16 18.09
C PRO A 217 3.71 11.38 19.54
N SER A 218 3.77 12.65 19.97
CA SER A 218 4.16 13.01 21.32
C SER A 218 3.06 12.77 22.37
N ASP A 219 1.84 12.44 21.95
CA ASP A 219 0.73 12.17 22.87
C ASP A 219 0.94 10.82 23.57
N PRO A 220 1.11 10.78 24.89
CA PRO A 220 1.30 9.55 25.65
C PRO A 220 0.04 8.66 25.67
N ALA A 221 -1.12 9.15 25.26
CA ALA A 221 -2.33 8.35 25.11
C ALA A 221 -2.28 7.43 23.89
N GLU A 222 -1.43 7.74 22.89
CA GLU A 222 -1.27 6.93 21.68
C GLU A 222 -0.21 5.84 21.90
N LEU A 223 -0.64 4.60 21.93
CA LEU A 223 0.22 3.46 22.28
C LEU A 223 0.90 2.82 21.08
N ALA A 224 0.23 2.79 19.92
CA ALA A 224 0.75 2.14 18.73
C ALA A 224 0.53 2.99 17.49
N VAL A 225 1.53 3.01 16.62
CA VAL A 225 1.45 3.57 15.26
C VAL A 225 1.48 2.44 14.27
N ILE A 226 0.48 2.35 13.41
CA ILE A 226 0.41 1.40 12.32
C ILE A 226 0.49 2.18 11.01
N LEU A 227 1.65 2.12 10.34
CA LEU A 227 1.84 2.71 9.03
C LEU A 227 1.28 1.77 7.95
N ARG A 228 0.60 2.35 6.95
CA ARG A 228 -0.04 1.60 5.86
C ARG A 228 0.46 2.00 4.48
N SER A 229 0.77 3.27 4.28
CA SER A 229 1.25 3.77 3.00
C SER A 229 2.18 4.97 3.21
N LEU A 230 3.08 5.16 2.24
CA LEU A 230 4.04 6.27 2.18
C LEU A 230 4.11 6.79 0.75
N THR A 231 4.25 8.09 0.58
CA THR A 231 4.57 8.73 -0.70
C THR A 231 5.71 9.72 -0.52
N VAL A 232 6.55 9.88 -1.56
CA VAL A 232 7.55 10.93 -1.62
C VAL A 232 6.93 12.13 -2.31
N LEU A 233 6.98 13.28 -1.66
CA LEU A 233 6.41 14.52 -2.15
C LEU A 233 7.37 15.21 -3.13
N SER A 234 6.84 16.11 -3.94
CA SER A 234 7.58 16.88 -4.96
C SER A 234 8.72 17.73 -4.36
N ASP A 235 8.60 18.13 -3.09
CA ASP A 235 9.64 18.86 -2.34
C ASP A 235 10.66 17.93 -1.65
N SER A 236 10.62 16.64 -1.93
CA SER A 236 11.45 15.58 -1.34
C SER A 236 11.17 15.27 0.13
N ALA A 237 10.12 15.84 0.72
CA ALA A 237 9.57 15.36 1.99
C ALA A 237 8.86 14.01 1.76
N ILE A 238 8.55 13.31 2.83
CA ILE A 238 7.74 12.10 2.79
C ILE A 238 6.45 12.31 3.57
N ALA A 239 5.35 11.84 3.01
CA ALA A 239 4.08 11.77 3.69
C ALA A 239 3.68 10.30 3.90
N MET A 240 3.14 10.00 5.06
CA MET A 240 2.75 8.65 5.48
C MET A 240 1.33 8.68 6.01
N CYS A 241 0.62 7.60 5.81
CA CYS A 241 -0.68 7.41 6.45
C CYS A 241 -0.79 6.05 7.12
N GLY A 242 -1.81 5.95 7.96
CA GLY A 242 -2.14 4.75 8.72
C GLY A 242 -3.07 5.08 9.86
N ASN A 243 -2.82 4.52 11.02
CA ASN A 243 -3.62 4.79 12.20
C ASN A 243 -2.80 4.71 13.49
N VAL A 244 -3.31 5.37 14.52
CA VAL A 244 -2.84 5.25 15.91
C VAL A 244 -3.89 4.55 16.74
N ILE A 245 -3.45 3.79 17.75
CA ILE A 245 -4.31 3.06 18.65
C ILE A 245 -4.06 3.55 20.08
N ASP A 246 -5.12 3.97 20.78
CA ASP A 246 -5.05 4.41 22.17
C ASP A 246 -5.14 3.22 23.17
N ALA A 247 -4.97 3.52 24.45
CA ALA A 247 -5.07 2.55 25.54
C ALA A 247 -6.43 1.85 25.65
N ALA A 248 -7.50 2.48 25.14
CA ALA A 248 -8.84 1.89 25.06
C ALA A 248 -9.04 1.04 23.81
N GLY A 249 -8.00 0.92 22.95
CA GLY A 249 -8.05 0.20 21.70
C GLY A 249 -8.90 0.90 20.64
N ARG A 250 -9.11 2.23 20.73
CA ARG A 250 -9.75 3.00 19.68
C ARG A 250 -8.70 3.38 18.64
N SER A 251 -9.08 3.34 17.38
CA SER A 251 -8.19 3.68 16.28
C SER A 251 -8.62 4.99 15.60
N ARG A 252 -7.67 5.91 15.48
CA ARG A 252 -7.81 7.19 14.76
C ARG A 252 -6.95 7.14 13.50
N GLY A 253 -7.40 7.75 12.44
CA GLY A 253 -6.57 7.93 11.24
C GLY A 253 -5.35 8.81 11.55
N LEU A 254 -4.21 8.43 11.04
CA LEU A 254 -2.92 9.14 11.16
C LEU A 254 -2.44 9.56 9.78
N ILE A 255 -2.03 10.83 9.66
CA ILE A 255 -1.24 11.34 8.54
C ILE A 255 -0.02 12.02 9.12
N ALA A 256 1.17 11.66 8.67
CA ALA A 256 2.42 12.24 9.14
C ALA A 256 3.25 12.76 7.96
N ARG A 257 3.92 13.90 8.15
CA ARG A 257 4.85 14.46 7.17
C ARG A 257 6.23 14.65 7.80
N TYR A 258 7.24 14.17 7.09
CA TYR A 258 8.64 14.23 7.50
C TYR A 258 9.48 14.89 6.43
N LEU A 259 10.41 15.72 6.86
CA LEU A 259 11.37 16.36 5.99
C LEU A 259 12.31 15.33 5.34
N LYS A 260 12.96 15.70 4.26
CA LYS A 260 14.02 14.93 3.61
C LYS A 260 15.10 14.42 4.59
N SER A 261 15.33 15.15 5.69
CA SER A 261 16.27 14.75 6.74
C SER A 261 15.82 13.56 7.58
N GLY A 262 14.53 13.18 7.54
CA GLY A 262 13.94 12.18 8.44
C GLY A 262 13.42 12.74 9.75
N GLN A 263 13.40 14.08 9.92
CA GLN A 263 12.78 14.75 11.07
C GLN A 263 11.32 15.06 10.74
N PRO A 264 10.41 15.07 11.74
CA PRO A 264 9.05 15.55 11.55
C PRO A 264 9.04 16.97 10.95
N ASP A 265 8.12 17.25 10.06
CA ASP A 265 7.90 18.60 9.52
C ASP A 265 7.00 19.39 10.48
N GLU A 266 7.59 20.18 11.36
CA GLU A 266 6.86 20.95 12.37
C GLU A 266 5.85 21.95 11.79
N SER A 267 5.94 22.27 10.49
CA SER A 267 5.00 23.15 9.79
C SER A 267 3.71 22.44 9.35
N PHE A 268 3.66 21.11 9.46
CA PHE A 268 2.53 20.28 9.06
C PHE A 268 1.72 19.84 10.28
N GLY A 269 0.45 20.22 10.33
CA GLY A 269 -0.47 19.84 11.40
C GLY A 269 0.04 20.21 12.80
N ASP A 270 -0.02 19.27 13.73
CA ASP A 270 0.58 19.39 15.04
C ASP A 270 1.97 18.71 15.02
N LYS A 271 3.03 19.49 14.82
CA LYS A 271 4.44 19.04 14.83
C LYS A 271 4.72 17.85 13.90
N GLY A 272 4.16 17.89 12.71
CA GLY A 272 4.35 16.84 11.70
C GLY A 272 3.24 15.81 11.63
N PHE A 273 2.17 15.96 12.41
CA PHE A 273 1.10 14.98 12.52
C PHE A 273 -0.29 15.61 12.34
N VAL A 274 -1.17 14.87 11.69
CA VAL A 274 -2.62 15.14 11.63
C VAL A 274 -3.36 13.88 12.04
N PHE A 275 -4.30 14.04 12.98
CA PHE A 275 -5.16 12.96 13.44
C PHE A 275 -6.59 13.21 12.98
N ILE A 276 -7.20 12.17 12.41
CA ILE A 276 -8.59 12.21 11.98
C ILE A 276 -9.36 11.25 12.87
N ASP A 277 -10.30 11.81 13.61
CA ASP A 277 -11.19 11.01 14.44
C ASP A 277 -12.17 10.21 13.57
N PRO A 278 -12.50 8.97 13.96
CA PRO A 278 -13.57 8.24 13.30
C PRO A 278 -14.90 9.00 13.45
N PRO A 279 -15.83 8.82 12.52
CA PRO A 279 -17.15 9.42 12.64
C PRO A 279 -17.85 9.04 13.95
N GLN A 280 -18.71 9.95 14.42
CA GLN A 280 -19.49 9.67 15.63
C GLN A 280 -20.53 8.59 15.35
N ALA A 281 -20.47 7.52 16.14
CA ALA A 281 -21.45 6.44 16.09
C ALA A 281 -22.53 6.59 17.18
N ALA A 282 -23.56 5.76 17.08
CA ALA A 282 -24.56 5.65 18.12
C ALA A 282 -23.92 5.27 19.49
N PRO A 283 -24.52 5.66 20.62
CA PRO A 283 -24.01 5.31 21.94
C PRO A 283 -23.74 3.81 22.09
N GLY A 284 -22.52 3.46 22.48
CA GLY A 284 -22.10 2.07 22.67
C GLY A 284 -21.53 1.38 21.41
N VAL A 285 -21.58 2.01 20.25
CA VAL A 285 -20.96 1.51 19.03
C VAL A 285 -19.53 2.04 18.94
N LYS A 286 -18.57 1.14 18.82
CA LYS A 286 -17.16 1.48 18.58
C LYS A 286 -16.91 1.60 17.08
N VAL A 287 -16.26 2.68 16.66
CA VAL A 287 -15.80 2.90 15.30
C VAL A 287 -14.31 3.16 15.30
N SER A 288 -13.62 2.59 14.36
CA SER A 288 -12.19 2.85 14.07
C SER A 288 -12.05 3.44 12.67
N LEU A 289 -11.04 4.28 12.47
CA LEU A 289 -10.68 4.80 11.15
C LEU A 289 -9.27 4.33 10.80
N LEU A 290 -9.13 3.72 9.64
CA LEU A 290 -7.87 3.22 9.11
C LEU A 290 -7.60 3.85 7.75
N PHE A 291 -6.46 4.53 7.60
CA PHE A 291 -5.97 4.95 6.29
C PHE A 291 -5.10 3.87 5.68
N GLU A 292 -5.30 3.59 4.40
CA GLU A 292 -4.64 2.53 3.66
C GLU A 292 -3.80 3.06 2.48
N GLY A 293 -4.15 4.22 1.92
CA GLY A 293 -3.49 4.81 0.77
C GLY A 293 -3.27 6.31 0.91
N ILE A 294 -2.15 6.81 0.37
CA ILE A 294 -1.78 8.22 0.38
C ILE A 294 -1.18 8.62 -0.96
N ALA A 295 -1.51 9.81 -1.44
CA ALA A 295 -0.92 10.41 -2.63
C ALA A 295 -0.70 11.91 -2.44
N GLU A 296 0.28 12.46 -3.16
CA GLU A 296 0.40 13.91 -3.36
C GLU A 296 -0.65 14.35 -4.39
N GLY A 297 -1.39 15.38 -4.04
CA GLY A 297 -2.31 16.07 -4.92
C GLY A 297 -1.71 17.34 -5.51
N ALA A 298 -2.52 18.11 -6.26
CA ALA A 298 -2.13 19.41 -6.78
C ALA A 298 -1.73 20.35 -5.62
N ASP A 299 -0.84 21.30 -5.92
CA ASP A 299 -0.34 22.31 -4.97
C ASP A 299 0.29 21.72 -3.70
N SER A 300 0.90 20.52 -3.83
CA SER A 300 1.49 19.77 -2.71
C SER A 300 0.48 19.44 -1.60
N SER A 301 -0.79 19.33 -1.95
CA SER A 301 -1.84 18.81 -1.07
C SER A 301 -1.66 17.31 -0.84
N ILE A 302 -2.31 16.78 0.20
CA ILE A 302 -2.22 15.36 0.57
C ILE A 302 -3.62 14.76 0.52
N ILE A 303 -3.75 13.65 -0.24
CA ILE A 303 -4.99 12.90 -0.33
C ILE A 303 -4.77 11.55 0.34
N CYS A 304 -5.59 11.24 1.34
CA CYS A 304 -5.59 9.94 2.01
C CYS A 304 -6.91 9.22 1.81
N VAL A 305 -6.83 7.91 1.64
CA VAL A 305 -8.00 7.04 1.55
C VAL A 305 -7.88 5.89 2.53
N GLY A 306 -9.03 5.35 2.90
CA GLY A 306 -9.11 4.21 3.80
C GLY A 306 -10.54 3.81 4.04
N HIS A 307 -10.83 3.30 5.22
CA HIS A 307 -12.16 2.85 5.61
C HIS A 307 -12.41 2.97 7.11
N THR A 308 -13.68 2.91 7.47
CA THR A 308 -14.08 2.71 8.86
C THR A 308 -14.23 1.22 9.16
N LEU A 309 -14.01 0.85 10.43
CA LEU A 309 -14.44 -0.42 11.00
C LEU A 309 -15.49 -0.13 12.09
N VAL A 310 -16.70 -0.60 11.88
CA VAL A 310 -17.81 -0.44 12.81
C VAL A 310 -18.01 -1.74 13.58
N TYR A 311 -17.83 -1.69 14.89
CA TYR A 311 -17.99 -2.87 15.77
C TYR A 311 -19.44 -2.96 16.26
N SER A 312 -20.33 -3.41 15.39
CA SER A 312 -21.74 -3.66 15.70
C SER A 312 -22.19 -4.98 15.11
N SER A 313 -23.37 -5.45 15.50
CA SER A 313 -24.01 -6.64 14.91
C SER A 313 -24.51 -6.37 13.47
N GLU A 314 -24.62 -5.11 13.09
CA GLU A 314 -24.91 -4.65 11.73
C GLU A 314 -23.64 -4.04 11.16
N TYR A 315 -22.98 -4.73 10.26
CA TYR A 315 -21.78 -4.27 9.57
C TYR A 315 -22.12 -3.04 8.72
N SER A 316 -21.32 -1.98 8.86
CA SER A 316 -21.48 -0.75 8.08
C SER A 316 -20.12 -0.08 7.82
N ASP A 317 -19.12 -0.86 7.38
CA ASP A 317 -17.85 -0.29 6.97
C ASP A 317 -18.03 0.50 5.68
N TYR A 318 -17.41 1.65 5.59
CA TYR A 318 -17.45 2.50 4.39
C TYR A 318 -16.10 3.12 4.09
N GLY A 319 -15.86 3.37 2.81
CA GLY A 319 -14.67 4.04 2.33
C GLY A 319 -14.61 5.49 2.79
N VAL A 320 -13.42 5.97 3.09
CA VAL A 320 -13.18 7.35 3.54
C VAL A 320 -12.12 7.99 2.66
N ILE A 321 -12.34 9.27 2.30
CA ILE A 321 -11.36 10.11 1.61
C ILE A 321 -11.17 11.40 2.40
N VAL A 322 -9.92 11.77 2.63
CA VAL A 322 -9.52 13.03 3.25
C VAL A 322 -8.60 13.78 2.32
N HIS A 323 -8.80 15.08 2.19
CA HIS A 323 -7.95 15.97 1.41
C HIS A 323 -7.45 17.12 2.29
N LEU A 324 -6.13 17.18 2.48
CA LEU A 324 -5.46 18.19 3.29
C LEU A 324 -4.63 19.11 2.39
N ASP A 325 -4.47 20.36 2.79
CA ASP A 325 -3.51 21.27 2.19
C ASP A 325 -2.06 20.90 2.60
N LYS A 326 -1.09 21.61 2.05
CA LYS A 326 0.34 21.39 2.35
C LYS A 326 0.72 21.63 3.82
N ALA A 327 -0.11 22.34 4.58
CA ALA A 327 0.10 22.58 6.01
C ALA A 327 -0.62 21.56 6.90
N GLY A 328 -1.37 20.62 6.33
CA GLY A 328 -2.12 19.60 7.06
C GLY A 328 -3.52 20.06 7.51
N ALA A 329 -3.99 21.21 7.06
CA ALA A 329 -5.37 21.62 7.30
C ALA A 329 -6.32 20.98 6.28
N HIS A 330 -7.54 20.65 6.70
CA HIS A 330 -8.58 20.19 5.79
C HIS A 330 -8.85 21.23 4.70
N MET A 331 -8.90 20.82 3.45
CA MET A 331 -9.21 21.71 2.33
C MET A 331 -10.69 22.10 2.33
N PRO A 332 -11.05 23.39 2.51
CA PRO A 332 -12.45 23.82 2.52
C PRO A 332 -13.17 23.59 1.19
N SER A 333 -12.42 23.56 0.08
CA SER A 333 -12.94 23.27 -1.26
C SER A 333 -13.26 21.79 -1.49
N PHE A 334 -12.86 20.90 -0.59
CA PHE A 334 -13.14 19.48 -0.65
C PHE A 334 -14.16 19.11 0.43
N ASN A 335 -15.38 18.79 0.03
CA ASN A 335 -16.48 18.37 0.91
C ASN A 335 -16.68 19.30 2.15
N ASP A 336 -16.59 20.62 1.95
CA ASP A 336 -16.68 21.63 3.02
C ASP A 336 -15.65 21.39 4.16
N GLY A 337 -14.46 20.90 3.83
CA GLY A 337 -13.41 20.59 4.80
C GLY A 337 -13.67 19.35 5.64
N LYS A 338 -14.53 18.45 5.20
CA LYS A 338 -14.86 17.21 5.90
C LYS A 338 -14.39 15.97 5.12
N PRO A 339 -14.16 14.85 5.76
CA PRO A 339 -13.99 13.58 5.05
C PRO A 339 -15.17 13.26 4.15
N VAL A 340 -14.93 12.69 2.98
CA VAL A 340 -15.96 12.06 2.16
C VAL A 340 -16.14 10.63 2.66
N GLU A 341 -17.38 10.27 2.97
CA GLU A 341 -17.80 8.91 3.27
C GLU A 341 -18.43 8.29 2.02
N PHE A 342 -18.04 7.07 1.69
CA PHE A 342 -18.44 6.41 0.45
C PHE A 342 -18.85 4.97 0.71
N SER A 343 -20.04 4.61 0.22
CA SER A 343 -20.49 3.22 0.21
C SER A 343 -21.23 2.89 -1.08
N VAL A 344 -21.02 1.70 -1.56
CA VAL A 344 -21.69 1.09 -2.71
C VAL A 344 -22.88 0.27 -2.26
N SER A 345 -22.67 -0.60 -1.29
CA SER A 345 -23.61 -1.63 -0.86
C SER A 345 -24.23 -1.35 0.50
N GLY A 346 -23.70 -0.39 1.25
CA GLY A 346 -24.00 -0.19 2.66
C GLY A 346 -23.29 -1.20 3.58
N HIS A 347 -22.37 -1.99 3.01
CA HIS A 347 -21.59 -3.02 3.70
C HIS A 347 -20.14 -2.92 3.20
N GLY A 348 -19.16 -3.25 4.01
CA GLY A 348 -17.77 -3.57 3.71
C GLY A 348 -17.07 -2.91 2.51
N ASP A 349 -17.15 -1.56 2.35
CA ASP A 349 -16.45 -0.85 1.30
C ASP A 349 -15.11 -0.30 1.81
N ASN A 350 -14.04 -0.55 1.07
CA ASN A 350 -12.70 -0.15 1.46
C ASN A 350 -11.94 0.49 0.29
N PHE A 351 -11.23 1.58 0.54
CA PHE A 351 -10.25 2.14 -0.38
C PHE A 351 -8.83 1.84 0.10
N THR A 352 -8.01 1.26 -0.77
CA THR A 352 -6.61 0.91 -0.48
C THR A 352 -5.60 1.73 -1.27
N CYS A 353 -5.99 2.25 -2.43
CA CYS A 353 -5.14 3.02 -3.32
C CYS A 353 -5.81 4.33 -3.70
N VAL A 354 -5.01 5.38 -3.88
CA VAL A 354 -5.48 6.68 -4.36
C VAL A 354 -4.45 7.30 -5.30
N ALA A 355 -4.93 8.03 -6.28
CA ALA A 355 -4.12 8.89 -7.14
C ALA A 355 -4.96 10.06 -7.67
N GLN A 356 -4.31 11.18 -7.99
CA GLN A 356 -4.95 12.31 -8.66
C GLN A 356 -4.60 12.33 -10.14
N GLN A 357 -5.60 12.53 -10.99
CA GLN A 357 -5.44 12.70 -12.43
C GLN A 357 -4.99 14.14 -12.76
N ALA A 358 -4.45 14.33 -13.96
CA ALA A 358 -3.98 15.64 -14.44
C ALA A 358 -5.10 16.69 -14.52
N ASP A 359 -6.37 16.27 -14.62
CA ASP A 359 -7.56 17.13 -14.58
C ASP A 359 -8.09 17.38 -13.16
N ASN A 360 -7.27 17.07 -12.14
CA ASN A 360 -7.54 17.19 -10.72
C ASN A 360 -8.63 16.25 -10.18
N LYS A 361 -9.12 15.30 -10.96
CA LYS A 361 -10.00 14.27 -10.43
C LYS A 361 -9.27 13.29 -9.56
N ILE A 362 -9.92 12.82 -8.52
CA ILE A 362 -9.37 11.86 -7.56
C ILE A 362 -9.91 10.48 -7.91
N VAL A 363 -9.02 9.53 -8.12
CA VAL A 363 -9.34 8.11 -8.29
C VAL A 363 -8.98 7.37 -7.03
N ALA A 364 -9.97 6.71 -6.43
CA ALA A 364 -9.80 5.81 -5.29
C ALA A 364 -10.17 4.40 -5.71
N ALA A 365 -9.36 3.42 -5.33
CA ALA A 365 -9.60 2.02 -5.65
C ALA A 365 -9.41 1.14 -4.41
N GLY A 366 -10.13 0.02 -4.40
CA GLY A 366 -10.12 -0.92 -3.29
C GLY A 366 -11.05 -2.10 -3.57
N TYR A 367 -11.90 -2.43 -2.63
CA TYR A 367 -12.88 -3.50 -2.78
C TYR A 367 -14.22 -3.15 -2.13
N ALA A 368 -15.28 -3.79 -2.61
CA ALA A 368 -16.63 -3.69 -2.08
C ALA A 368 -17.20 -5.08 -1.82
N GLU A 369 -17.86 -5.27 -0.69
CA GLU A 369 -18.64 -6.48 -0.41
C GLU A 369 -20.00 -6.38 -1.08
N ILE A 370 -20.36 -7.40 -1.87
CA ILE A 370 -21.62 -7.47 -2.61
C ILE A 370 -22.48 -8.58 -2.00
N LEU A 371 -23.38 -8.21 -1.11
CA LEU A 371 -24.19 -9.18 -0.35
C LEU A 371 -25.38 -9.77 -1.12
N ASP A 372 -25.88 -9.10 -2.15
CA ASP A 372 -27.06 -9.53 -2.91
C ASP A 372 -26.78 -10.76 -3.78
N VAL A 373 -25.50 -11.13 -3.96
CA VAL A 373 -25.09 -12.23 -4.84
C VAL A 373 -24.56 -13.41 -4.05
N SER A 374 -23.74 -13.17 -3.05
CA SER A 374 -23.19 -14.14 -2.12
C SER A 374 -22.58 -13.37 -0.93
N PRO A 375 -22.78 -13.82 0.32
CA PRO A 375 -22.22 -13.13 1.46
C PRO A 375 -20.67 -13.06 1.47
N ASP A 376 -20.02 -13.91 0.68
CA ASP A 376 -18.56 -13.98 0.57
C ASP A 376 -18.00 -13.35 -0.72
N GLN A 377 -18.84 -12.65 -1.50
CA GLN A 377 -18.38 -12.02 -2.72
C GLN A 377 -17.82 -10.64 -2.45
N VAL A 378 -16.54 -10.46 -2.78
CA VAL A 378 -15.83 -9.18 -2.73
C VAL A 378 -15.33 -8.83 -4.12
N GLU A 379 -15.69 -7.66 -4.62
CA GLU A 379 -15.31 -7.17 -5.94
C GLU A 379 -14.26 -6.05 -5.86
N PHE A 380 -13.41 -5.94 -6.87
CA PHE A 380 -12.61 -4.73 -7.06
C PHE A 380 -13.53 -3.52 -7.20
N LEU A 381 -13.23 -2.46 -6.49
CA LEU A 381 -13.93 -1.19 -6.54
C LEU A 381 -13.02 -0.11 -7.11
N VAL A 382 -13.52 0.66 -8.06
CA VAL A 382 -12.89 1.89 -8.53
C VAL A 382 -13.92 3.00 -8.49
N ALA A 383 -13.61 4.09 -7.82
CA ALA A 383 -14.44 5.28 -7.71
C ALA A 383 -13.67 6.52 -8.15
N ARG A 384 -14.37 7.47 -8.79
CA ARG A 384 -13.78 8.73 -9.22
C ARG A 384 -14.59 9.90 -8.67
N PHE A 385 -13.84 10.88 -8.15
CA PHE A 385 -14.39 12.08 -7.53
C PHE A 385 -13.86 13.32 -8.25
N ASN A 386 -14.66 14.37 -8.27
CA ASN A 386 -14.25 15.71 -8.64
C ASN A 386 -13.33 16.28 -7.55
N PHE A 387 -12.62 17.35 -7.88
CA PHE A 387 -11.73 18.04 -6.93
C PHE A 387 -12.45 18.54 -5.66
N ASP A 388 -13.74 18.81 -5.75
CA ASP A 388 -14.58 19.25 -4.61
C ASP A 388 -15.09 18.09 -3.73
N GLY A 389 -14.71 16.85 -4.01
CA GLY A 389 -15.13 15.65 -3.27
C GLY A 389 -16.48 15.07 -3.72
N THR A 390 -17.19 15.71 -4.66
CA THR A 390 -18.39 15.12 -5.24
C THR A 390 -18.06 13.96 -6.17
N ARG A 391 -18.96 12.98 -6.30
CA ARG A 391 -18.79 11.87 -7.24
C ARG A 391 -18.80 12.38 -8.69
N ASP A 392 -17.83 11.96 -9.49
CA ASP A 392 -17.79 12.27 -10.92
C ASP A 392 -18.73 11.34 -11.70
N LEU A 393 -19.96 11.76 -11.92
CA LEU A 393 -21.00 10.99 -12.59
C LEU A 393 -20.67 10.67 -14.07
N SER A 394 -19.64 11.28 -14.65
CA SER A 394 -19.17 10.92 -15.99
C SER A 394 -18.43 9.57 -15.99
N PHE A 395 -17.92 9.12 -14.83
CA PHE A 395 -17.30 7.82 -14.66
C PHE A 395 -18.36 6.75 -14.39
N ALA A 396 -18.48 5.79 -15.28
CA ALA A 396 -19.46 4.69 -15.21
C ALA A 396 -20.93 5.13 -15.02
N GLY A 397 -21.26 6.40 -15.30
CA GLY A 397 -22.60 6.98 -15.12
C GLY A 397 -23.05 7.22 -13.68
N ARG A 398 -22.23 6.84 -12.69
CA ARG A 398 -22.55 6.92 -11.25
C ARG A 398 -21.38 7.29 -10.35
N GLY A 399 -20.19 7.49 -10.94
CA GLY A 399 -18.97 7.86 -10.24
C GLY A 399 -18.16 6.68 -9.70
N TRP A 400 -18.59 5.44 -9.94
CA TRP A 400 -17.89 4.25 -9.51
C TRP A 400 -18.28 3.02 -10.36
N THR A 401 -17.43 2.01 -10.30
CA THR A 401 -17.67 0.69 -10.90
C THR A 401 -17.06 -0.40 -10.02
N THR A 402 -17.65 -1.58 -10.07
CA THR A 402 -17.08 -2.78 -9.44
C THR A 402 -16.81 -3.84 -10.49
N LYS A 403 -15.88 -4.73 -10.20
CA LYS A 403 -15.52 -5.84 -11.07
C LYS A 403 -15.05 -7.04 -10.26
N ALA A 404 -15.73 -8.17 -10.44
CA ALA A 404 -15.23 -9.48 -10.04
C ALA A 404 -14.44 -10.10 -11.19
N TYR A 405 -13.30 -10.72 -10.90
CA TYR A 405 -12.63 -11.61 -11.84
C TYR A 405 -13.43 -12.91 -11.96
N LYS A 406 -13.74 -13.49 -10.81
CA LYS A 406 -14.65 -14.65 -10.64
C LYS A 406 -15.42 -14.47 -9.33
N PRO A 407 -16.53 -15.21 -9.13
CA PRO A 407 -17.19 -15.25 -7.83
C PRO A 407 -16.22 -15.65 -6.72
N GLY A 408 -16.25 -14.92 -5.60
CA GLY A 408 -15.37 -15.09 -4.45
C GLY A 408 -14.74 -13.76 -4.02
N ILE A 409 -13.61 -13.83 -3.37
CA ILE A 409 -12.95 -12.68 -2.77
C ILE A 409 -11.85 -12.16 -3.70
N ASN A 410 -11.94 -10.89 -4.11
CA ASN A 410 -10.97 -10.21 -4.95
C ASN A 410 -10.33 -9.06 -4.16
N TYR A 411 -9.04 -9.16 -3.86
CA TYR A 411 -8.29 -8.13 -3.13
C TYR A 411 -7.44 -7.29 -4.06
N LEU A 412 -7.60 -5.97 -3.98
CA LEU A 412 -6.75 -5.01 -4.68
C LEU A 412 -5.47 -4.75 -3.90
N ARG A 413 -4.34 -4.77 -4.58
CA ARG A 413 -3.01 -4.53 -4.01
C ARG A 413 -2.32 -3.30 -4.54
N SER A 414 -2.53 -2.97 -5.80
CA SER A 414 -1.84 -1.86 -6.45
C SER A 414 -2.72 -1.20 -7.50
N MET A 415 -2.50 0.08 -7.73
CA MET A 415 -3.16 0.86 -8.77
C MET A 415 -2.15 1.81 -9.41
N MET A 416 -2.27 2.00 -10.71
CA MET A 416 -1.61 3.09 -11.41
C MET A 416 -2.59 3.83 -12.32
N LEU A 417 -2.31 5.11 -12.56
CA LEU A 417 -2.95 5.91 -13.60
C LEU A 417 -2.04 5.95 -14.82
N ASP A 418 -2.62 5.73 -15.98
CA ASP A 418 -1.93 5.79 -17.25
C ASP A 418 -2.78 6.49 -18.30
N ASN A 419 -2.44 7.73 -18.63
CA ASN A 419 -3.12 8.58 -19.62
C ASN A 419 -4.67 8.53 -19.50
N ASN A 420 -5.28 7.55 -20.16
CA ASN A 420 -6.73 7.34 -20.19
C ASN A 420 -7.17 6.04 -19.51
N LEU A 421 -6.30 5.41 -18.73
CA LEU A 421 -6.57 4.14 -18.05
C LEU A 421 -6.30 4.23 -16.57
N ILE A 422 -7.13 3.55 -15.80
CA ILE A 422 -6.89 3.16 -14.41
C ILE A 422 -6.56 1.67 -14.46
N VAL A 423 -5.34 1.30 -14.10
CA VAL A 423 -4.91 -0.09 -14.08
C VAL A 423 -4.76 -0.54 -12.63
N ILE A 424 -5.43 -1.62 -12.28
CA ILE A 424 -5.35 -2.23 -10.96
C ILE A 424 -4.74 -3.62 -11.06
N ALA A 425 -3.99 -3.99 -10.03
CA ALA A 425 -3.47 -5.32 -9.83
C ALA A 425 -3.91 -5.87 -8.48
N GLY A 426 -4.27 -7.12 -8.44
CA GLY A 426 -4.77 -7.77 -7.24
C GLY A 426 -4.77 -9.28 -7.36
N THR A 427 -5.48 -9.92 -6.46
CA THR A 427 -5.51 -11.37 -6.32
C THR A 427 -6.94 -11.83 -6.11
N HIS A 428 -7.30 -12.94 -6.73
CA HIS A 428 -8.50 -13.70 -6.40
C HIS A 428 -8.14 -14.73 -5.32
N ASP A 429 -8.67 -14.54 -4.11
CA ASP A 429 -8.51 -15.50 -3.01
C ASP A 429 -9.23 -16.83 -3.31
N GLY A 430 -8.68 -17.91 -2.83
CA GLY A 430 -9.18 -19.28 -3.08
C GLY A 430 -8.76 -19.88 -4.44
N LEU A 431 -8.33 -19.07 -5.41
CA LEU A 431 -7.69 -19.55 -6.64
C LEU A 431 -6.20 -19.18 -6.67
N GLU A 432 -5.76 -18.27 -5.80
CA GLU A 432 -4.40 -17.75 -5.75
C GLU A 432 -3.92 -17.30 -7.14
N ILE A 433 -4.78 -16.55 -7.86
CA ILE A 433 -4.51 -16.08 -9.21
C ILE A 433 -4.33 -14.57 -9.22
N PRO A 434 -3.19 -14.06 -9.75
CA PRO A 434 -3.01 -12.65 -9.99
C PRO A 434 -3.94 -12.15 -11.08
N VAL A 435 -4.60 -11.03 -10.83
CA VAL A 435 -5.57 -10.42 -11.72
C VAL A 435 -5.18 -8.99 -12.02
N ILE A 436 -5.12 -8.63 -13.28
CA ILE A 436 -4.92 -7.27 -13.75
C ILE A 436 -6.16 -6.81 -14.50
N VAL A 437 -6.70 -5.65 -14.12
CA VAL A 437 -7.88 -5.06 -14.77
C VAL A 437 -7.57 -3.62 -15.11
N SER A 438 -7.91 -3.19 -16.31
CA SER A 438 -7.85 -1.79 -16.70
C SER A 438 -9.24 -1.23 -17.00
N PHE A 439 -9.46 0.00 -16.56
CA PHE A 439 -10.70 0.75 -16.80
C PHE A 439 -10.38 2.03 -17.56
N ARG A 440 -11.29 2.46 -18.44
CA ARG A 440 -11.16 3.77 -19.10
C ARG A 440 -11.45 4.91 -18.12
N THR A 441 -10.67 5.97 -18.21
CA THR A 441 -10.90 7.21 -17.44
C THR A 441 -11.98 8.09 -18.02
#